data_8e0a868c18660d22f0152221081b6835
#
_entry.id   8e0a868c18660d22f0152221081b6835
#
_cell.length_a   1.000
_cell.length_b   1.000
_cell.length_c   1.000
_cell.angle_alpha   90.00
_cell.angle_beta   90.00
_cell.angle_gamma   90.00
#
_symmetry.space_group_name_H-M   'P 1'
#
loop_
_entity.id
_entity.type
_entity.pdbx_description
1 polymer ?
#
loop_
_entity_poly.entity_id
_entity_poly.type
_entity_poly.pdbx_seq_one_letter_code
_entity_poly.pdbx_strand_id
1 'polypeptide(L)'
;MRSRIVTIHHHYKLGRAGFESSQQTRMKLANLNGLEYLHLITSPQDSDYLSRFKAIGFHYGSILSLDRFLMQTDATFIDDYRVEYYSDVGLKIGEAFYDFNREYSDIETWIYHKDEEFLTEEDLVIRYLSRNICDQDVIFRDDSRILMPKLRRFVEFRNLRYYELIHHSVLTDGYFSTLSKKINYLVANERLTQELSDLGFKAEFLPPMCVDEDSLKPRKISSIKRYIWSGHLGDYKNFGQALRIMKRLEKSCITLDVYGGTLADFERFYDQYNRPSNVKYHGLVTKVPYRFYEGYLSTSTHELFANACIEAMSNGLKCVTSDLKYPYQDYSIGTKGSLSTAETDDQFVELLERFKSLEFDSTDQIKFIKRYSYQRWAPLFKELISN
;
A
#
# COMPACT_ATOMS: atom_id res chain seq x y z
N MET A 1 -6.29 1.93 31.17
CA MET A 1 -6.62 2.27 29.76
C MET A 1 -6.20 1.09 28.90
N ARG A 2 -6.91 0.82 27.81
CA ARG A 2 -6.48 -0.21 26.84
C ARG A 2 -5.36 0.36 25.99
N SER A 3 -4.34 -0.44 25.72
CA SER A 3 -3.31 -0.09 24.75
C SER A 3 -3.94 0.11 23.37
N ARG A 4 -3.55 1.13 22.66
CA ARG A 4 -4.03 1.40 21.31
C ARG A 4 -2.85 1.56 20.35
N ILE A 5 -3.13 1.34 19.08
CA ILE A 5 -2.21 1.61 17.99
C ILE A 5 -2.59 2.95 17.37
N VAL A 6 -1.62 3.84 17.27
CA VAL A 6 -1.77 5.15 16.64
C VAL A 6 -0.94 5.15 15.37
N THR A 7 -1.59 5.16 14.21
CA THR A 7 -0.90 5.25 12.92
C THR A 7 -0.91 6.68 12.42
N ILE A 8 0.26 7.21 12.10
CA ILE A 8 0.45 8.53 11.50
C ILE A 8 0.60 8.35 10.01
N HIS A 9 -0.24 9.03 9.24
CA HIS A 9 -0.28 8.96 7.80
C HIS A 9 -0.27 10.35 7.17
N HIS A 10 0.73 10.60 6.33
CA HIS A 10 0.90 11.91 5.69
C HIS A 10 -0.17 12.17 4.63
N HIS A 11 -0.55 11.17 3.87
CA HIS A 11 -1.33 11.36 2.66
C HIS A 11 -2.38 10.29 2.49
N TYR A 12 -3.63 10.70 2.29
CA TYR A 12 -4.67 9.78 1.92
C TYR A 12 -5.35 10.23 0.63
N LYS A 13 -4.85 9.73 -0.53
CA LYS A 13 -5.64 9.73 -1.76
C LYS A 13 -6.38 8.40 -1.83
N LEU A 14 -7.70 8.44 -1.66
CA LEU A 14 -8.57 7.29 -1.88
C LEU A 14 -8.37 6.74 -3.30
N GLY A 15 -8.29 5.42 -3.42
CA GLY A 15 -8.07 4.73 -4.70
C GLY A 15 -6.66 4.24 -4.96
N ARG A 16 -5.74 4.29 -3.98
CA ARG A 16 -4.42 3.65 -4.02
C ARG A 16 -4.47 2.30 -3.28
N ALA A 17 -5.06 1.31 -3.92
CA ALA A 17 -5.40 0.01 -3.34
C ALA A 17 -4.31 -0.66 -2.46
N GLY A 18 -3.03 -0.53 -2.78
CA GLY A 18 -1.94 -1.13 -2.00
C GLY A 18 -1.76 -0.55 -0.61
N PHE A 19 -1.93 0.76 -0.47
CA PHE A 19 -1.75 1.48 0.80
C PHE A 19 -2.94 1.25 1.74
N GLU A 20 -4.15 1.31 1.19
CA GLU A 20 -5.39 1.05 1.90
C GLU A 20 -5.44 -0.38 2.44
N SER A 21 -5.02 -1.37 1.65
CA SER A 21 -4.94 -2.77 2.07
C SER A 21 -4.01 -2.96 3.27
N SER A 22 -2.87 -2.26 3.29
CA SER A 22 -1.91 -2.33 4.40
C SER A 22 -2.51 -1.79 5.71
N GLN A 23 -3.21 -0.66 5.63
CA GLN A 23 -3.85 -0.06 6.80
C GLN A 23 -5.02 -0.88 7.31
N GLN A 24 -5.88 -1.36 6.41
CA GLN A 24 -6.98 -2.27 6.75
C GLN A 24 -6.46 -3.55 7.40
N THR A 25 -5.36 -4.11 6.91
CA THR A 25 -4.72 -5.29 7.50
C THR A 25 -4.28 -5.01 8.93
N ARG A 26 -3.56 -3.92 9.18
CA ARG A 26 -3.13 -3.56 10.54
C ARG A 26 -4.30 -3.29 11.48
N MET A 27 -5.32 -2.57 11.02
CA MET A 27 -6.54 -2.32 11.79
C MET A 27 -7.23 -3.64 12.15
N LYS A 28 -7.35 -4.58 11.21
CA LYS A 28 -7.94 -5.90 11.46
C LYS A 28 -7.10 -6.73 12.44
N LEU A 29 -5.76 -6.71 12.30
CA LEU A 29 -4.85 -7.36 13.25
C LEU A 29 -4.98 -6.77 14.66
N ALA A 30 -5.09 -5.44 14.78
CA ALA A 30 -5.33 -4.78 16.06
C ALA A 30 -6.65 -5.22 16.69
N ASN A 31 -7.74 -5.19 15.92
CA ASN A 31 -9.07 -5.60 16.37
C ASN A 31 -9.11 -7.08 16.81
N LEU A 32 -8.46 -7.99 16.10
CA LEU A 32 -8.35 -9.40 16.47
C LEU A 32 -7.64 -9.60 17.82
N ASN A 33 -6.79 -8.66 18.21
CA ASN A 33 -6.08 -8.65 19.50
C ASN A 33 -6.77 -7.79 20.58
N GLY A 34 -7.97 -7.28 20.31
CA GLY A 34 -8.73 -6.43 21.24
C GLY A 34 -8.09 -5.07 21.51
N LEU A 35 -7.26 -4.58 20.59
CA LEU A 35 -6.60 -3.28 20.65
C LEU A 35 -7.44 -2.23 19.91
N GLU A 36 -7.42 -1.02 20.42
CA GLU A 36 -7.95 0.14 19.71
C GLU A 36 -6.96 0.56 18.63
N TYR A 37 -7.49 1.01 17.50
CA TYR A 37 -6.69 1.49 16.37
C TYR A 37 -7.12 2.92 16.02
N LEU A 38 -6.19 3.86 16.07
CA LEU A 38 -6.40 5.25 15.70
C LEU A 38 -5.54 5.61 14.50
N HIS A 39 -6.17 6.10 13.47
CA HIS A 39 -5.52 6.56 12.25
C HIS A 39 -5.49 8.08 12.23
N LEU A 40 -4.30 8.67 12.36
CA LEU A 40 -4.08 10.10 12.27
C LEU A 40 -3.73 10.47 10.83
N ILE A 41 -4.56 11.30 10.22
CA ILE A 41 -4.32 11.84 8.89
C ILE A 41 -3.76 13.25 9.06
N THR A 42 -2.62 13.51 8.45
CA THR A 42 -1.96 14.82 8.56
C THR A 42 -2.32 15.75 7.40
N SER A 43 -2.77 15.23 6.27
CA SER A 43 -3.26 16.05 5.16
C SER A 43 -4.65 16.62 5.45
N PRO A 44 -4.97 17.83 4.97
CA PRO A 44 -6.29 18.42 5.10
C PRO A 44 -7.39 17.53 4.52
N GLN A 45 -8.53 17.53 5.17
CA GLN A 45 -9.68 16.72 4.80
C GLN A 45 -10.94 17.60 4.72
N ASP A 46 -11.74 17.36 3.67
CA ASP A 46 -13.08 17.97 3.56
C ASP A 46 -14.13 17.30 4.46
N SER A 47 -15.35 17.83 4.47
CA SER A 47 -16.46 17.32 5.30
C SER A 47 -16.83 15.88 5.03
N ASP A 48 -16.56 15.37 3.82
CA ASP A 48 -17.01 14.03 3.39
C ASP A 48 -15.96 12.93 3.63
N TYR A 49 -14.79 13.27 4.18
CA TYR A 49 -13.68 12.32 4.34
C TYR A 49 -14.06 11.08 5.15
N LEU A 50 -14.84 11.23 6.24
CA LEU A 50 -15.27 10.10 7.05
C LEU A 50 -16.17 9.13 6.26
N SER A 51 -17.03 9.65 5.39
CA SER A 51 -17.90 8.84 4.53
C SER A 51 -17.09 8.05 3.53
N ARG A 52 -16.06 8.66 2.93
CA ARG A 52 -15.14 7.99 2.00
C ARG A 52 -14.35 6.88 2.69
N PHE A 53 -13.83 7.12 3.89
CA PHE A 53 -13.12 6.09 4.66
C PHE A 53 -14.02 4.93 5.06
N LYS A 54 -15.26 5.21 5.44
CA LYS A 54 -16.24 4.18 5.75
C LYS A 54 -16.55 3.30 4.54
N ALA A 55 -16.65 3.89 3.35
CA ALA A 55 -16.92 3.16 2.12
C ALA A 55 -15.84 2.11 1.80
N ILE A 56 -14.60 2.33 2.24
CA ILE A 56 -13.48 1.40 2.08
C ILE A 56 -13.20 0.55 3.34
N GLY A 57 -14.13 0.52 4.31
CA GLY A 57 -14.09 -0.41 5.44
C GLY A 57 -13.44 0.10 6.72
N PHE A 58 -13.17 1.41 6.84
CA PHE A 58 -12.73 2.00 8.11
C PHE A 58 -13.90 2.32 9.03
N HIS A 59 -13.70 2.19 10.35
CA HIS A 59 -14.70 2.58 11.33
C HIS A 59 -14.52 4.04 11.76
N TYR A 60 -15.61 4.78 11.90
CA TYR A 60 -15.57 6.23 12.20
C TYR A 60 -14.76 6.62 13.43
N GLY A 61 -14.78 5.85 14.49
CA GLY A 61 -14.03 6.13 15.72
C GLY A 61 -12.52 5.92 15.61
N SER A 62 -12.04 5.40 14.45
CA SER A 62 -10.63 5.04 14.24
C SER A 62 -9.85 6.06 13.42
N ILE A 63 -10.47 7.18 13.01
CA ILE A 63 -9.89 8.15 12.08
C ILE A 63 -10.02 9.55 12.65
N LEU A 64 -8.90 10.27 12.67
CA LEU A 64 -8.83 11.67 13.06
C LEU A 64 -7.97 12.44 12.06
N SER A 65 -8.53 13.50 11.50
CA SER A 65 -7.77 14.49 10.73
C SER A 65 -7.13 15.49 11.69
N LEU A 66 -5.81 15.68 11.61
CA LEU A 66 -5.08 16.56 12.53
C LEU A 66 -5.37 18.03 12.28
N ASP A 67 -5.67 18.42 11.05
CA ASP A 67 -6.11 19.80 10.71
C ASP A 67 -7.42 20.13 11.42
N ARG A 68 -8.42 19.25 11.38
CA ARG A 68 -9.68 19.43 12.12
C ARG A 68 -9.48 19.47 13.63
N PHE A 69 -8.55 18.65 14.14
CA PHE A 69 -8.20 18.68 15.56
C PHE A 69 -7.64 20.04 15.98
N LEU A 70 -6.79 20.64 15.14
CA LEU A 70 -6.20 21.94 15.39
C LEU A 70 -7.20 23.09 15.18
N MET A 71 -7.84 23.11 14.01
CA MET A 71 -8.68 24.23 13.56
C MET A 71 -10.11 24.16 14.11
N GLN A 72 -10.56 22.98 14.56
CA GLN A 72 -11.92 22.67 15.02
C GLN A 72 -13.00 23.00 13.98
N THR A 73 -12.64 23.03 12.71
CA THR A 73 -13.51 23.26 11.56
C THR A 73 -13.03 22.50 10.35
N ASP A 74 -13.85 22.42 9.30
CA ASP A 74 -13.51 21.77 8.05
C ASP A 74 -12.64 22.66 7.16
N ALA A 75 -11.80 22.03 6.35
CA ALA A 75 -11.00 22.70 5.35
C ALA A 75 -11.89 23.19 4.18
N THR A 76 -11.70 24.42 3.76
CA THR A 76 -12.26 24.98 2.52
C THR A 76 -11.16 25.00 1.46
N PHE A 77 -11.32 24.19 0.41
CA PHE A 77 -10.36 24.12 -0.68
C PHE A 77 -10.53 25.32 -1.61
N ILE A 78 -9.50 26.16 -1.71
CA ILE A 78 -9.51 27.37 -2.54
C ILE A 78 -9.01 27.05 -3.95
N ASP A 79 -7.90 26.30 -4.05
CA ASP A 79 -7.29 25.82 -5.29
C ASP A 79 -6.46 24.54 -5.04
N ASP A 80 -5.66 24.12 -6.03
CA ASP A 80 -4.79 22.96 -5.95
C ASP A 80 -3.60 23.11 -4.99
N TYR A 81 -3.41 24.29 -4.41
CA TYR A 81 -2.25 24.63 -3.60
C TYR A 81 -2.60 25.18 -2.23
N ARG A 82 -3.88 25.54 -1.98
CA ARG A 82 -4.27 26.28 -0.79
C ARG A 82 -5.61 25.83 -0.23
N VAL A 83 -5.66 25.64 1.08
CA VAL A 83 -6.91 25.54 1.85
C VAL A 83 -6.96 26.62 2.90
N GLU A 84 -8.17 27.01 3.26
CA GLU A 84 -8.45 27.96 4.31
C GLU A 84 -9.42 27.36 5.33
N TYR A 85 -9.32 27.85 6.55
CA TYR A 85 -10.18 27.45 7.67
C TYR A 85 -10.87 28.66 8.22
N TYR A 86 -12.19 28.54 8.43
CA TYR A 86 -13.04 29.62 8.91
C TYR A 86 -13.76 29.19 10.19
N SER A 87 -13.92 30.14 11.12
CA SER A 87 -14.78 29.92 12.30
C SER A 87 -16.26 29.91 11.91
N ASP A 88 -17.11 29.48 12.84
CA ASP A 88 -18.57 29.47 12.66
C ASP A 88 -19.17 30.84 12.32
N VAL A 89 -18.45 31.92 12.65
CA VAL A 89 -18.85 33.30 12.33
C VAL A 89 -18.16 33.83 11.06
N GLY A 90 -17.49 32.95 10.28
CA GLY A 90 -16.89 33.28 8.99
C GLY A 90 -15.54 34.04 9.07
N LEU A 91 -14.87 34.08 10.22
CA LEU A 91 -13.53 34.63 10.33
C LEU A 91 -12.49 33.59 9.94
N LYS A 92 -11.53 33.96 9.10
CA LYS A 92 -10.39 33.10 8.73
C LYS A 92 -9.52 32.88 9.96
N ILE A 93 -9.35 31.60 10.34
CA ILE A 93 -8.58 31.18 11.52
C ILE A 93 -7.26 30.50 11.17
N GLY A 94 -7.10 30.07 9.92
CA GLY A 94 -5.87 29.46 9.46
C GLY A 94 -5.89 29.19 7.96
N GLU A 95 -4.73 28.82 7.45
CA GLU A 95 -4.56 28.36 6.07
C GLU A 95 -3.41 27.34 5.99
N ALA A 96 -3.44 26.52 4.96
CA ALA A 96 -2.34 25.60 4.64
C ALA A 96 -2.04 25.67 3.14
N PHE A 97 -0.77 25.58 2.80
CA PHE A 97 -0.25 25.56 1.45
C PHE A 97 0.36 24.19 1.18
N TYR A 98 -0.04 23.55 0.08
CA TYR A 98 0.51 22.28 -0.34
C TYR A 98 0.25 22.05 -1.83
N ASP A 99 1.05 21.20 -2.44
CA ASP A 99 0.92 20.82 -3.84
C ASP A 99 0.17 19.51 -3.99
N PHE A 100 -1.12 19.54 -4.33
CA PHE A 100 -1.93 18.34 -4.57
C PHE A 100 -1.54 17.57 -5.83
N ASN A 101 -0.85 18.22 -6.78
CA ASN A 101 -0.50 17.61 -8.05
C ASN A 101 0.79 16.81 -7.98
N ARG A 102 1.62 17.00 -6.96
CA ARG A 102 2.78 16.15 -6.72
C ARG A 102 2.35 14.78 -6.22
N GLU A 103 3.00 13.75 -6.66
CA GLU A 103 2.78 12.37 -6.20
C GLU A 103 2.96 12.24 -4.68
N TYR A 104 3.67 13.17 -4.10
CA TYR A 104 3.92 13.43 -2.69
C TYR A 104 3.73 14.92 -2.44
N SER A 105 2.53 15.34 -2.09
CA SER A 105 2.30 16.73 -1.68
C SER A 105 2.83 16.90 -0.26
N ASP A 106 3.94 17.57 -0.13
CA ASP A 106 4.43 18.03 1.16
C ASP A 106 3.58 19.23 1.57
N ILE A 107 3.06 19.20 2.80
CA ILE A 107 2.50 20.41 3.39
C ILE A 107 3.67 21.34 3.64
N GLU A 108 3.81 22.35 2.80
CA GLU A 108 4.93 23.26 2.90
C GLU A 108 4.82 24.12 4.15
N THR A 109 3.62 24.58 4.50
CA THR A 109 3.43 25.45 5.66
C THR A 109 1.99 25.48 6.14
N TRP A 110 1.80 25.39 7.45
CA TRP A 110 0.55 25.68 8.13
C TRP A 110 0.65 27.04 8.83
N ILE A 111 -0.34 27.92 8.62
CA ILE A 111 -0.44 29.19 9.30
C ILE A 111 -1.68 29.17 10.19
N TYR A 112 -1.48 29.27 11.50
CA TYR A 112 -2.55 29.33 12.47
C TYR A 112 -2.68 30.78 12.98
N HIS A 113 -3.71 31.49 12.52
CA HIS A 113 -3.83 32.92 12.77
C HIS A 113 -4.14 33.30 14.22
N LYS A 114 -4.68 32.37 15.03
CA LYS A 114 -5.04 32.67 16.41
C LYS A 114 -3.85 33.06 17.28
N ASP A 115 -2.70 32.43 17.02
CA ASP A 115 -1.47 32.60 17.81
C ASP A 115 -0.29 33.07 16.96
N GLU A 116 -0.52 33.46 15.69
CA GLU A 116 0.51 33.80 14.68
C GLU A 116 1.61 32.71 14.54
N GLU A 117 1.25 31.47 14.84
CA GLU A 117 2.18 30.34 14.79
C GLU A 117 2.28 29.75 13.39
N PHE A 118 3.52 29.52 12.95
CA PHE A 118 3.83 28.70 11.78
C PHE A 118 4.10 27.28 12.27
N LEU A 119 3.26 26.33 11.86
CA LEU A 119 3.36 24.93 12.24
C LEU A 119 3.71 24.08 11.03
N THR A 120 4.68 23.20 11.20
CA THR A 120 4.92 22.12 10.24
C THR A 120 3.97 20.96 10.54
N GLU A 121 3.82 20.04 9.59
CA GLU A 121 3.11 18.79 9.81
C GLU A 121 3.64 18.04 11.04
N GLU A 122 4.96 18.00 11.18
CA GLU A 122 5.64 17.37 12.31
C GLU A 122 5.26 18.02 13.66
N ASP A 123 5.14 19.35 13.70
CA ASP A 123 4.71 20.09 14.90
C ASP A 123 3.26 19.77 15.28
N LEU A 124 2.38 19.57 14.28
CA LEU A 124 0.99 19.14 14.51
C LEU A 124 0.91 17.75 15.12
N VAL A 125 1.67 16.80 14.56
CA VAL A 125 1.76 15.42 15.08
C VAL A 125 2.24 15.44 16.52
N ILE A 126 3.34 16.15 16.81
CA ILE A 126 3.91 16.24 18.18
C ILE A 126 2.91 16.90 19.13
N ARG A 127 2.24 17.98 18.72
CA ARG A 127 1.22 18.66 19.53
C ARG A 127 0.06 17.73 19.89
N TYR A 128 -0.40 16.93 18.93
CA TYR A 128 -1.43 15.94 19.19
C TYR A 128 -0.92 14.85 20.16
N LEU A 129 0.21 14.22 19.85
CA LEU A 129 0.76 13.14 20.66
C LEU A 129 1.06 13.59 22.09
N SER A 130 1.63 14.79 22.28
CA SER A 130 1.97 15.30 23.61
C SER A 130 0.77 15.38 24.56
N ARG A 131 -0.44 15.54 24.01
CA ARG A 131 -1.68 15.69 24.78
C ARG A 131 -2.48 14.40 24.92
N ASN A 132 -2.33 13.47 23.96
CA ASN A 132 -3.28 12.38 23.79
C ASN A 132 -2.64 10.99 23.82
N ILE A 133 -1.30 10.89 23.84
CA ILE A 133 -0.61 9.60 23.87
C ILE A 133 -0.36 9.15 25.31
N CYS A 134 -0.47 7.87 25.58
CA CYS A 134 -0.02 7.26 26.84
C CYS A 134 1.14 6.29 26.60
N ASP A 135 1.88 5.92 27.67
CA ASP A 135 3.08 5.08 27.58
C ASP A 135 2.80 3.65 27.07
N GLN A 136 1.53 3.23 27.10
CA GLN A 136 1.11 1.91 26.62
C GLN A 136 0.77 1.93 25.12
N ASP A 137 0.64 3.10 24.51
CA ASP A 137 0.31 3.22 23.09
C ASP A 137 1.51 2.85 22.22
N VAL A 138 1.22 2.34 21.04
CA VAL A 138 2.21 2.02 20.00
C VAL A 138 1.97 2.94 18.80
N ILE A 139 3.01 3.63 18.36
CA ILE A 139 2.94 4.57 17.26
C ILE A 139 3.55 3.93 16.03
N PHE A 140 2.76 3.88 14.95
CA PHE A 140 3.21 3.50 13.61
C PHE A 140 3.23 4.74 12.72
N ARG A 141 4.34 4.93 12.03
CA ARG A 141 4.44 5.95 10.98
C ARG A 141 4.50 5.28 9.62
N ASP A 142 3.54 5.58 8.79
CA ASP A 142 3.29 4.84 7.54
C ASP A 142 4.23 5.18 6.38
N ASP A 143 4.93 6.31 6.41
CA ASP A 143 5.89 6.67 5.36
C ASP A 143 7.24 7.09 5.92
N SER A 144 8.22 6.19 5.87
CA SER A 144 9.57 6.46 6.34
C SER A 144 10.40 7.36 5.40
N ARG A 145 9.91 7.66 4.19
CA ARG A 145 10.61 8.55 3.23
C ARG A 145 10.55 10.01 3.65
N ILE A 146 9.48 10.40 4.32
CA ILE A 146 9.36 11.75 4.86
C ILE A 146 10.10 11.80 6.18
N LEU A 147 11.16 12.58 6.25
CA LEU A 147 11.92 12.73 7.48
C LEU A 147 11.14 13.57 8.50
N MET A 148 10.96 13.02 9.70
CA MET A 148 10.39 13.73 10.84
C MET A 148 11.37 13.72 12.03
N PRO A 149 12.44 14.51 11.97
CA PRO A 149 13.50 14.47 12.98
C PRO A 149 13.05 14.96 14.36
N LYS A 150 12.12 15.90 14.43
CA LYS A 150 11.54 16.35 15.70
C LYS A 150 10.68 15.27 16.33
N LEU A 151 9.86 14.56 15.53
CA LEU A 151 9.04 13.44 15.99
C LEU A 151 9.92 12.29 16.50
N ARG A 152 10.99 11.93 15.78
CA ARG A 152 11.96 10.93 16.26
C ARG A 152 12.55 11.29 17.61
N ARG A 153 12.95 12.57 17.81
CA ARG A 153 13.46 13.05 19.11
C ARG A 153 12.38 13.02 20.18
N PHE A 154 11.15 13.40 19.84
CA PHE A 154 10.02 13.40 20.78
C PHE A 154 9.71 11.99 21.28
N VAL A 155 9.61 11.00 20.40
CA VAL A 155 9.33 9.60 20.77
C VAL A 155 10.48 8.98 21.55
N GLU A 156 11.75 9.29 21.20
CA GLU A 156 12.93 8.86 21.93
C GLU A 156 12.95 9.47 23.37
N PHE A 157 12.73 10.78 23.49
CA PHE A 157 12.68 11.48 24.77
C PHE A 157 11.57 10.95 25.70
N ARG A 158 10.39 10.69 25.13
CA ARG A 158 9.24 10.12 25.87
C ARG A 158 9.33 8.61 26.07
N ASN A 159 10.34 7.95 25.48
CA ASN A 159 10.51 6.49 25.48
C ASN A 159 9.25 5.75 24.99
N LEU A 160 8.64 6.25 23.92
CA LEU A 160 7.44 5.68 23.33
C LEU A 160 7.77 4.53 22.38
N ARG A 161 6.90 3.54 22.31
CA ARG A 161 7.02 2.47 21.31
C ARG A 161 6.67 3.01 19.93
N TYR A 162 7.67 3.12 19.08
CA TYR A 162 7.57 3.76 17.78
C TYR A 162 8.20 2.93 16.69
N TYR A 163 7.47 2.79 15.58
CA TYR A 163 7.89 2.06 14.40
C TYR A 163 7.67 2.90 13.14
N GLU A 164 8.63 2.86 12.23
CA GLU A 164 8.48 3.41 10.89
C GLU A 164 8.30 2.28 9.88
N LEU A 165 7.35 2.43 8.96
CA LEU A 165 7.01 1.42 7.99
C LEU A 165 7.76 1.65 6.67
N ILE A 166 8.40 0.59 6.16
CA ILE A 166 9.11 0.59 4.88
C ILE A 166 8.25 -0.16 3.86
N HIS A 167 7.63 0.61 2.95
CA HIS A 167 6.76 0.09 1.90
C HIS A 167 7.37 0.11 0.49
N HIS A 168 8.59 0.64 0.31
CA HIS A 168 9.21 0.84 -0.98
C HIS A 168 10.39 -0.09 -1.21
N SER A 169 10.46 -0.67 -2.42
CA SER A 169 11.55 -1.53 -2.88
C SER A 169 12.78 -0.75 -3.34
N VAL A 170 12.61 0.54 -3.67
CA VAL A 170 13.74 1.37 -4.13
C VAL A 170 14.41 1.98 -2.92
N LEU A 171 15.32 1.24 -2.35
CA LEU A 171 16.25 1.76 -1.37
C LEU A 171 17.42 2.35 -2.15
N THR A 172 17.28 3.61 -2.54
CA THR A 172 18.41 4.37 -3.09
C THR A 172 19.43 4.65 -1.99
N ASP A 173 20.70 4.85 -2.35
CA ASP A 173 21.74 5.18 -1.38
C ASP A 173 21.35 6.39 -0.50
N GLY A 174 20.63 7.35 -1.07
CA GLY A 174 20.10 8.50 -0.34
C GLY A 174 19.07 8.09 0.72
N TYR A 175 18.22 7.11 0.44
CA TYR A 175 17.23 6.64 1.43
C TYR A 175 17.89 5.89 2.58
N PHE A 176 18.87 5.02 2.34
CA PHE A 176 19.60 4.34 3.41
C PHE A 176 20.25 5.31 4.39
N SER A 177 20.76 6.45 3.89
CA SER A 177 21.38 7.47 4.73
C SER A 177 20.38 8.16 5.68
N THR A 178 19.07 8.05 5.43
CA THR A 178 18.01 8.62 6.27
C THR A 178 17.57 7.67 7.40
N LEU A 179 17.92 6.39 7.32
CA LEU A 179 17.57 5.42 8.33
C LEU A 179 18.43 5.61 9.59
N SER A 180 17.82 5.38 10.75
CA SER A 180 18.48 5.47 12.04
C SER A 180 18.52 4.11 12.74
N LYS A 181 19.68 3.69 13.24
CA LYS A 181 19.81 2.44 14.00
C LYS A 181 19.08 2.48 15.36
N LYS A 182 18.60 3.65 15.77
CA LYS A 182 17.82 3.81 17.01
C LYS A 182 16.33 3.55 16.83
N ILE A 183 15.83 3.64 15.60
CA ILE A 183 14.40 3.49 15.25
C ILE A 183 14.08 2.02 14.92
N ASN A 184 12.91 1.57 15.32
CA ASN A 184 12.38 0.27 14.91
C ASN A 184 11.67 0.41 13.56
N TYR A 185 11.94 -0.51 12.64
CA TYR A 185 11.35 -0.51 11.31
C TYR A 185 10.47 -1.74 11.13
N LEU A 186 9.27 -1.53 10.56
CA LEU A 186 8.42 -2.59 10.05
C LEU A 186 8.53 -2.62 8.53
N VAL A 187 9.01 -3.72 8.01
CA VAL A 187 9.39 -3.87 6.60
C VAL A 187 8.41 -4.81 5.91
N ALA A 188 7.91 -4.41 4.76
CA ALA A 188 6.92 -5.17 4.00
C ALA A 188 7.49 -6.37 3.22
N ASN A 189 8.76 -6.75 3.42
CA ASN A 189 9.40 -7.89 2.75
C ASN A 189 10.40 -8.58 3.68
N GLU A 190 10.32 -9.91 3.80
CA GLU A 190 11.17 -10.71 4.70
C GLU A 190 12.66 -10.63 4.35
N ARG A 191 13.01 -10.72 3.08
CA ARG A 191 14.41 -10.67 2.64
C ARG A 191 15.03 -9.30 2.88
N LEU A 192 14.31 -8.23 2.58
CA LEU A 192 14.76 -6.87 2.90
C LEU A 192 14.88 -6.65 4.41
N THR A 193 13.98 -7.24 5.21
CA THR A 193 14.08 -7.21 6.67
C THR A 193 15.39 -7.81 7.14
N GLN A 194 15.77 -8.97 6.61
CA GLN A 194 17.04 -9.63 6.95
C GLN A 194 18.23 -8.78 6.52
N GLU A 195 18.21 -8.22 5.29
CA GLU A 195 19.29 -7.36 4.80
C GLU A 195 19.49 -6.11 5.67
N LEU A 196 18.39 -5.48 6.12
CA LEU A 196 18.48 -4.35 7.06
C LEU A 196 19.00 -4.77 8.43
N SER A 197 18.59 -5.93 8.93
CA SER A 197 19.07 -6.46 10.20
C SER A 197 20.58 -6.79 10.14
N ASP A 198 21.06 -7.34 9.03
CA ASP A 198 22.48 -7.62 8.80
C ASP A 198 23.31 -6.34 8.76
N LEU A 199 22.72 -5.22 8.33
CA LEU A 199 23.32 -3.88 8.38
C LEU A 199 23.24 -3.22 9.78
N GLY A 200 22.62 -3.89 10.74
CA GLY A 200 22.49 -3.46 12.14
C GLY A 200 21.32 -2.50 12.40
N PHE A 201 20.32 -2.45 11.52
CA PHE A 201 19.05 -1.78 11.79
C PHE A 201 18.11 -2.69 12.58
N LYS A 202 17.26 -2.08 13.40
CA LYS A 202 16.18 -2.79 14.10
C LYS A 202 15.01 -2.95 13.14
N ALA A 203 14.97 -4.05 12.40
CA ALA A 203 13.99 -4.29 11.37
C ALA A 203 13.23 -5.60 11.63
N GLU A 204 11.90 -5.53 11.54
CA GLU A 204 11.00 -6.67 11.66
C GLU A 204 10.05 -6.72 10.46
N PHE A 205 9.73 -7.94 10.03
CA PHE A 205 8.79 -8.12 8.93
C PHE A 205 7.35 -7.97 9.42
N LEU A 206 6.56 -7.17 8.67
CA LEU A 206 5.10 -7.10 8.83
C LEU A 206 4.46 -7.14 7.44
N PRO A 207 3.64 -8.16 7.11
CA PRO A 207 2.98 -8.20 5.81
C PRO A 207 1.99 -7.03 5.67
N PRO A 208 2.05 -6.28 4.56
CA PRO A 208 1.12 -5.18 4.33
C PRO A 208 -0.29 -5.68 3.98
N MET A 209 -0.43 -6.97 3.68
CA MET A 209 -1.71 -7.61 3.42
C MET A 209 -1.75 -8.98 4.07
N CYS A 210 -2.85 -9.29 4.76
CA CYS A 210 -3.18 -10.63 5.21
C CYS A 210 -4.44 -11.14 4.53
N VAL A 211 -4.52 -12.45 4.38
CA VAL A 211 -5.65 -13.17 3.78
C VAL A 211 -6.42 -13.95 4.84
N ASP A 212 -7.70 -14.16 4.60
CA ASP A 212 -8.49 -15.05 5.44
C ASP A 212 -8.24 -16.51 5.01
N GLU A 213 -7.72 -17.32 5.93
CA GLU A 213 -7.35 -18.70 5.62
C GLU A 213 -8.54 -19.54 5.18
N ASP A 214 -9.73 -19.28 5.71
CA ASP A 214 -10.96 -20.00 5.38
C ASP A 214 -11.42 -19.74 3.94
N SER A 215 -10.99 -18.61 3.37
CA SER A 215 -11.26 -18.25 1.97
C SER A 215 -10.36 -18.95 0.95
N LEU A 216 -9.24 -19.51 1.40
CA LEU A 216 -8.21 -20.11 0.54
C LEU A 216 -8.62 -21.51 0.09
N LYS A 217 -8.84 -21.67 -1.22
CA LYS A 217 -9.19 -22.99 -1.81
C LYS A 217 -8.31 -23.27 -3.02
N PRO A 218 -7.62 -24.43 -3.03
CA PRO A 218 -6.88 -24.85 -4.21
C PRO A 218 -7.79 -24.97 -5.44
N ARG A 219 -7.23 -24.65 -6.61
CA ARG A 219 -7.91 -24.77 -7.90
C ARG A 219 -7.08 -25.66 -8.83
N LYS A 220 -7.78 -26.45 -9.63
CA LYS A 220 -7.21 -27.15 -10.78
C LYS A 220 -7.68 -26.47 -12.05
N ILE A 221 -6.76 -26.06 -12.89
CA ILE A 221 -6.99 -25.32 -14.12
C ILE A 221 -6.41 -26.15 -15.26
N SER A 222 -7.22 -26.49 -16.26
CA SER A 222 -6.80 -27.34 -17.39
C SER A 222 -6.12 -26.56 -18.52
N SER A 223 -6.32 -25.24 -18.57
CA SER A 223 -5.66 -24.38 -19.55
C SER A 223 -5.69 -22.94 -19.05
N ILE A 224 -4.65 -22.16 -19.36
CA ILE A 224 -4.51 -20.77 -18.89
C ILE A 224 -4.51 -19.85 -20.10
N LYS A 225 -5.64 -19.21 -20.36
CA LYS A 225 -5.86 -18.35 -21.52
C LYS A 225 -6.36 -16.95 -21.16
N ARG A 226 -7.08 -16.82 -20.04
CA ARG A 226 -7.63 -15.57 -19.59
C ARG A 226 -6.80 -15.04 -18.42
N TYR A 227 -6.02 -14.03 -18.71
CA TYR A 227 -5.19 -13.35 -17.73
C TYR A 227 -5.86 -12.10 -17.21
N ILE A 228 -5.51 -11.74 -15.98
CA ILE A 228 -5.87 -10.47 -15.37
C ILE A 228 -4.59 -9.70 -15.05
N TRP A 229 -4.61 -8.41 -15.30
CA TRP A 229 -3.64 -7.43 -14.82
C TRP A 229 -4.39 -6.45 -13.90
N SER A 230 -3.82 -6.12 -12.74
CA SER A 230 -4.47 -5.20 -11.80
C SER A 230 -3.46 -4.30 -11.12
N GLY A 231 -3.78 -3.01 -11.07
CA GLY A 231 -2.94 -2.01 -10.44
C GLY A 231 -3.14 -0.60 -10.98
N HIS A 232 -2.30 0.31 -10.51
CA HIS A 232 -2.22 1.66 -11.03
C HIS A 232 -1.45 1.67 -12.36
N LEU A 233 -1.94 2.40 -13.37
CA LEU A 233 -1.33 2.47 -14.70
C LEU A 233 -0.10 3.44 -14.74
N GLY A 234 0.73 3.39 -13.70
CA GLY A 234 1.95 4.19 -13.61
C GLY A 234 3.18 3.48 -14.17
N ASP A 235 4.26 4.23 -14.37
CA ASP A 235 5.49 3.75 -15.01
C ASP A 235 6.11 2.56 -14.29
N TYR A 236 6.08 2.54 -12.95
CA TYR A 236 6.65 1.46 -12.16
C TYR A 236 5.89 0.12 -12.29
N LYS A 237 4.62 0.14 -12.71
CA LYS A 237 3.84 -1.06 -13.06
C LYS A 237 4.10 -1.53 -14.48
N ASN A 238 4.77 -0.69 -15.29
CA ASN A 238 5.21 -0.98 -16.65
C ASN A 238 4.11 -1.59 -17.53
N PHE A 239 2.92 -0.97 -17.47
CA PHE A 239 1.75 -1.45 -18.23
C PHE A 239 2.02 -1.48 -19.73
N GLY A 240 2.85 -0.59 -20.26
CA GLY A 240 3.30 -0.61 -21.65
C GLY A 240 3.96 -1.92 -22.06
N GLN A 241 4.71 -2.57 -21.18
CA GLN A 241 5.28 -3.91 -21.44
C GLN A 241 4.16 -4.96 -21.57
N ALA A 242 3.14 -4.93 -20.71
CA ALA A 242 2.00 -5.84 -20.83
C ALA A 242 1.32 -5.69 -22.19
N LEU A 243 1.14 -4.45 -22.69
CA LEU A 243 0.55 -4.19 -24.01
C LEU A 243 1.44 -4.70 -25.16
N ARG A 244 2.78 -4.52 -25.09
CA ARG A 244 3.70 -5.09 -26.10
C ARG A 244 3.62 -6.62 -26.14
N ILE A 245 3.60 -7.27 -25.00
CA ILE A 245 3.46 -8.72 -24.90
C ILE A 245 2.13 -9.16 -25.52
N MET A 246 1.03 -8.52 -25.16
CA MET A 246 -0.29 -8.86 -25.69
C MET A 246 -0.43 -8.57 -27.19
N LYS A 247 0.23 -7.53 -27.70
CA LYS A 247 0.27 -7.27 -29.16
C LYS A 247 0.90 -8.43 -29.94
N ARG A 248 1.95 -9.02 -29.42
CA ARG A 248 2.59 -10.21 -30.02
C ARG A 248 1.70 -11.46 -29.97
N LEU A 249 0.81 -11.51 -28.97
CA LEU A 249 -0.13 -12.62 -28.74
C LEU A 249 -1.53 -12.41 -29.38
N GLU A 250 -1.74 -11.39 -30.19
CA GLU A 250 -3.06 -11.09 -30.78
C GLU A 250 -3.68 -12.24 -31.58
N LYS A 251 -2.83 -13.05 -32.24
CA LYS A 251 -3.28 -14.21 -32.98
C LYS A 251 -3.45 -15.49 -32.15
N SER A 252 -3.12 -15.42 -30.86
CA SER A 252 -3.34 -16.51 -29.92
C SER A 252 -4.74 -16.41 -29.30
N CYS A 253 -5.14 -17.42 -28.58
CA CYS A 253 -6.39 -17.38 -27.82
C CYS A 253 -6.19 -16.79 -26.38
N ILE A 254 -5.08 -16.12 -26.15
CA ILE A 254 -4.75 -15.51 -24.84
C ILE A 254 -5.34 -14.11 -24.79
N THR A 255 -6.02 -13.79 -23.69
CA THR A 255 -6.64 -12.48 -23.44
C THR A 255 -6.18 -11.89 -22.12
N LEU A 256 -6.17 -10.56 -22.02
CA LEU A 256 -5.83 -9.80 -20.81
C LEU A 256 -6.96 -8.83 -20.46
N ASP A 257 -7.52 -9.01 -19.29
CA ASP A 257 -8.45 -8.06 -18.68
C ASP A 257 -7.71 -7.15 -17.68
N VAL A 258 -7.89 -5.84 -17.80
CA VAL A 258 -7.15 -4.80 -17.07
C VAL A 258 -8.07 -4.10 -16.08
N TYR A 259 -7.67 -4.10 -14.79
CA TYR A 259 -8.38 -3.45 -13.70
C TYR A 259 -7.50 -2.41 -13.01
N GLY A 260 -8.05 -1.22 -12.79
CA GLY A 260 -7.38 -0.10 -12.12
C GLY A 260 -7.00 1.03 -13.08
N GLY A 261 -6.45 2.10 -12.50
CA GLY A 261 -6.15 3.33 -13.24
C GLY A 261 -7.39 4.07 -13.75
N THR A 262 -7.16 5.18 -14.44
CA THR A 262 -8.22 5.94 -15.11
C THR A 262 -8.38 5.52 -16.58
N LEU A 263 -9.54 5.80 -17.16
CA LEU A 263 -9.74 5.55 -18.60
C LEU A 263 -8.75 6.36 -19.45
N ALA A 264 -8.46 7.59 -19.05
CA ALA A 264 -7.51 8.45 -19.77
C ALA A 264 -6.09 7.87 -19.76
N ASP A 265 -5.63 7.34 -18.62
CA ASP A 265 -4.33 6.67 -18.55
C ASP A 265 -4.31 5.41 -19.41
N PHE A 266 -5.38 4.61 -19.35
CA PHE A 266 -5.47 3.40 -20.17
C PHE A 266 -5.42 3.74 -21.65
N GLU A 267 -6.25 4.67 -22.15
CA GLU A 267 -6.30 5.07 -23.56
C GLU A 267 -4.95 5.60 -24.05
N ARG A 268 -4.26 6.41 -23.24
CA ARG A 268 -2.92 6.92 -23.56
C ARG A 268 -1.94 5.79 -23.86
N PHE A 269 -1.85 4.78 -22.99
CA PHE A 269 -0.98 3.63 -23.20
C PHE A 269 -1.47 2.76 -24.36
N TYR A 270 -2.78 2.53 -24.44
CA TYR A 270 -3.39 1.65 -25.42
C TYR A 270 -3.14 2.14 -26.86
N ASP A 271 -3.23 3.46 -27.10
CA ASP A 271 -2.92 4.10 -28.36
C ASP A 271 -1.42 3.98 -28.71
N GLN A 272 -0.57 4.23 -27.73
CA GLN A 272 0.87 4.15 -27.92
C GLN A 272 1.34 2.76 -28.36
N TYR A 273 0.65 1.69 -27.95
CA TYR A 273 1.01 0.32 -28.28
C TYR A 273 0.09 -0.35 -29.32
N ASN A 274 -0.48 0.45 -30.23
CA ASN A 274 -1.28 -0.01 -31.38
C ASN A 274 -2.48 -0.89 -30.99
N ARG A 275 -3.17 -0.57 -29.90
CA ARG A 275 -4.45 -1.13 -29.47
C ARG A 275 -4.55 -2.65 -29.64
N PRO A 276 -3.85 -3.47 -28.84
CA PRO A 276 -3.93 -4.92 -28.97
C PRO A 276 -5.36 -5.41 -28.76
N SER A 277 -5.92 -6.13 -29.76
CA SER A 277 -7.33 -6.54 -29.78
C SER A 277 -7.73 -7.54 -28.71
N ASN A 278 -6.76 -8.21 -28.10
CA ASN A 278 -6.92 -9.20 -27.03
C ASN A 278 -6.79 -8.61 -25.62
N VAL A 279 -6.87 -7.28 -25.48
CA VAL A 279 -6.85 -6.57 -24.18
C VAL A 279 -8.18 -5.86 -23.97
N LYS A 280 -8.74 -5.99 -22.77
CA LYS A 280 -10.00 -5.36 -22.36
C LYS A 280 -9.84 -4.58 -21.07
N TYR A 281 -10.26 -3.31 -21.05
CA TYR A 281 -10.24 -2.45 -19.87
C TYR A 281 -11.56 -2.49 -19.12
N HIS A 282 -11.47 -2.57 -17.78
CA HIS A 282 -12.63 -2.63 -16.88
C HIS A 282 -12.66 -1.48 -15.85
N GLY A 283 -11.62 -0.66 -15.80
CA GLY A 283 -11.56 0.48 -14.89
C GLY A 283 -11.26 0.12 -13.44
N LEU A 284 -11.48 1.10 -12.59
CA LEU A 284 -11.35 0.95 -11.15
C LEU A 284 -12.58 0.25 -10.58
N VAL A 285 -12.36 -0.80 -9.79
CA VAL A 285 -13.41 -1.57 -9.13
C VAL A 285 -13.12 -1.71 -7.65
N THR A 286 -14.14 -1.81 -6.82
CA THR A 286 -13.99 -2.02 -5.37
C THR A 286 -13.40 -3.38 -5.01
N LYS A 287 -13.63 -4.39 -5.85
CA LYS A 287 -13.09 -5.74 -5.67
C LYS A 287 -12.77 -6.34 -7.03
N VAL A 288 -11.51 -6.65 -7.23
CA VAL A 288 -11.03 -7.31 -8.45
C VAL A 288 -11.53 -8.74 -8.51
N PRO A 289 -12.17 -9.19 -9.62
CA PRO A 289 -12.84 -10.49 -9.69
C PRO A 289 -11.89 -11.63 -10.10
N TYR A 290 -10.79 -11.82 -9.40
CA TYR A 290 -9.72 -12.79 -9.71
C TYR A 290 -10.24 -14.20 -9.99
N ARG A 291 -11.24 -14.66 -9.26
CA ARG A 291 -11.76 -16.05 -9.38
C ARG A 291 -12.28 -16.43 -10.79
N PHE A 292 -12.55 -15.46 -11.64
CA PHE A 292 -13.05 -15.70 -13.00
C PHE A 292 -11.94 -15.85 -14.03
N TYR A 293 -10.68 -15.76 -13.60
CA TYR A 293 -9.50 -15.86 -14.46
C TYR A 293 -8.70 -17.11 -14.14
N GLU A 294 -7.81 -17.49 -15.05
CA GLU A 294 -6.89 -18.62 -14.90
C GLU A 294 -5.48 -18.13 -14.56
N GLY A 295 -5.09 -16.95 -15.09
CA GLY A 295 -3.76 -16.38 -14.93
C GLY A 295 -3.75 -14.96 -14.42
N TYR A 296 -2.63 -14.58 -13.83
CA TYR A 296 -2.30 -13.20 -13.45
C TYR A 296 -0.99 -12.80 -14.12
N LEU A 297 -0.97 -11.61 -14.74
CA LEU A 297 0.20 -11.03 -15.38
C LEU A 297 0.63 -9.78 -14.62
N SER A 298 1.91 -9.69 -14.25
CA SER A 298 2.53 -8.49 -13.70
C SER A 298 3.81 -8.14 -14.43
N THR A 299 3.89 -6.92 -14.88
CA THR A 299 5.07 -6.37 -15.58
C THR A 299 5.77 -5.29 -14.76
N SER A 300 5.50 -5.23 -13.45
CA SER A 300 6.08 -4.22 -12.55
C SER A 300 7.61 -4.25 -12.58
N THR A 301 8.22 -3.06 -12.53
CA THR A 301 9.69 -2.89 -12.40
C THR A 301 10.12 -2.77 -10.95
N HIS A 302 9.19 -2.45 -10.06
CA HIS A 302 9.45 -2.29 -8.62
C HIS A 302 8.27 -2.81 -7.82
N GLU A 303 8.56 -3.70 -6.89
CA GLU A 303 7.61 -4.21 -5.90
C GLU A 303 8.37 -4.52 -4.60
N LEU A 304 7.68 -4.45 -3.47
CA LEU A 304 8.23 -4.93 -2.21
C LEU A 304 7.47 -6.15 -1.67
N PHE A 305 6.13 -6.14 -1.81
CA PHE A 305 5.26 -7.23 -1.39
C PHE A 305 4.29 -7.71 -2.48
N ALA A 306 3.95 -6.85 -3.47
CA ALA A 306 3.05 -7.16 -4.58
C ALA A 306 1.66 -7.68 -4.15
N ASN A 307 0.88 -6.85 -3.45
CA ASN A 307 -0.46 -7.20 -2.95
C ASN A 307 -1.35 -7.87 -4.01
N ALA A 308 -1.40 -7.31 -5.22
CA ALA A 308 -2.21 -7.86 -6.31
C ALA A 308 -1.80 -9.29 -6.73
N CYS A 309 -0.51 -9.61 -6.63
CA CYS A 309 -0.01 -10.96 -6.86
C CYS A 309 -0.44 -11.91 -5.74
N ILE A 310 -0.37 -11.48 -4.48
CA ILE A 310 -0.86 -12.25 -3.32
C ILE A 310 -2.37 -12.52 -3.45
N GLU A 311 -3.16 -11.50 -3.85
CA GLU A 311 -4.59 -11.67 -4.12
C GLU A 311 -4.86 -12.67 -5.24
N ALA A 312 -4.13 -12.57 -6.35
CA ALA A 312 -4.23 -13.51 -7.45
C ALA A 312 -3.89 -14.96 -7.02
N MET A 313 -2.79 -15.12 -6.31
CA MET A 313 -2.38 -16.42 -5.75
C MET A 313 -3.39 -16.96 -4.75
N SER A 314 -4.00 -16.12 -3.92
CA SER A 314 -5.04 -16.49 -2.96
C SER A 314 -6.30 -17.02 -3.65
N ASN A 315 -6.53 -16.60 -4.88
CA ASN A 315 -7.62 -17.09 -5.74
C ASN A 315 -7.19 -18.26 -6.65
N GLY A 316 -5.98 -18.79 -6.47
CA GLY A 316 -5.48 -19.95 -7.20
C GLY A 316 -5.12 -19.70 -8.66
N LEU A 317 -4.74 -18.46 -9.04
CA LEU A 317 -4.32 -18.13 -10.40
C LEU A 317 -2.86 -18.51 -10.64
N LYS A 318 -2.53 -18.96 -11.84
CA LYS A 318 -1.14 -19.09 -12.28
C LYS A 318 -0.57 -17.68 -12.52
N CYS A 319 0.51 -17.34 -11.82
CA CYS A 319 1.13 -16.02 -11.91
C CYS A 319 2.34 -16.04 -12.86
N VAL A 320 2.41 -15.02 -13.74
CA VAL A 320 3.57 -14.70 -14.57
C VAL A 320 3.96 -13.25 -14.25
N THR A 321 5.20 -13.04 -13.80
CA THR A 321 5.64 -11.75 -13.29
C THR A 321 7.03 -11.38 -13.82
N SER A 322 7.40 -10.11 -13.70
CA SER A 322 8.79 -9.70 -13.91
C SER A 322 9.73 -10.44 -12.95
N ASP A 323 11.00 -10.61 -13.34
CA ASP A 323 12.00 -11.22 -12.46
C ASP A 323 12.60 -10.15 -11.53
N LEU A 324 11.92 -9.88 -10.43
CA LEU A 324 12.34 -8.93 -9.41
C LEU A 324 12.90 -9.65 -8.18
N LYS A 325 14.02 -9.13 -7.65
CA LYS A 325 14.63 -9.63 -6.41
C LYS A 325 13.60 -9.69 -5.28
N TYR A 326 12.78 -8.63 -5.13
CA TYR A 326 11.64 -8.57 -4.23
C TYR A 326 10.36 -8.34 -5.04
N PRO A 327 9.29 -9.01 -4.71
CA PRO A 327 9.13 -10.24 -3.92
C PRO A 327 9.14 -11.49 -4.80
N TYR A 328 9.19 -11.35 -6.12
CA TYR A 328 8.80 -12.41 -7.06
C TYR A 328 9.75 -13.61 -7.08
N GLN A 329 11.06 -13.40 -6.92
CA GLN A 329 12.00 -14.51 -6.79
C GLN A 329 11.69 -15.33 -5.53
N ASP A 330 11.40 -14.67 -4.39
CA ASP A 330 11.07 -15.35 -3.15
C ASP A 330 9.73 -16.12 -3.28
N TYR A 331 8.75 -15.52 -3.97
CA TYR A 331 7.46 -16.19 -4.24
C TYR A 331 7.61 -17.36 -5.19
N SER A 332 8.46 -17.26 -6.22
CA SER A 332 8.73 -18.36 -7.14
C SER A 332 9.30 -19.57 -6.39
N ILE A 333 10.29 -19.34 -5.53
CA ILE A 333 10.88 -20.40 -4.69
C ILE A 333 9.84 -20.98 -3.72
N GLY A 334 9.15 -20.11 -2.98
CA GLY A 334 8.19 -20.51 -1.95
C GLY A 334 6.96 -21.24 -2.49
N THR A 335 6.58 -20.99 -3.73
CA THR A 335 5.46 -21.65 -4.42
C THR A 335 5.88 -22.84 -5.28
N LYS A 336 7.16 -23.26 -5.21
CA LYS A 336 7.74 -24.35 -6.00
C LYS A 336 7.49 -24.22 -7.51
N GLY A 337 7.61 -23.00 -8.04
CA GLY A 337 7.40 -22.70 -9.45
C GLY A 337 5.94 -22.51 -9.87
N SER A 338 4.99 -22.46 -8.94
CA SER A 338 3.61 -22.05 -9.25
C SER A 338 3.53 -20.60 -9.74
N LEU A 339 4.43 -19.73 -9.28
CA LEU A 339 4.73 -18.45 -9.88
C LEU A 339 5.93 -18.59 -10.81
N SER A 340 5.86 -18.01 -12.00
CA SER A 340 6.95 -17.97 -12.98
C SER A 340 7.38 -16.54 -13.23
N THR A 341 8.69 -16.31 -13.33
CA THR A 341 9.28 -14.99 -13.61
C THR A 341 9.81 -14.90 -15.05
N ALA A 342 9.86 -13.69 -15.59
CA ALA A 342 10.41 -13.35 -16.90
C ALA A 342 11.15 -12.00 -16.85
N GLU A 343 12.26 -11.88 -17.55
CA GLU A 343 13.04 -10.65 -17.66
C GLU A 343 12.72 -9.87 -18.95
N THR A 344 12.39 -10.60 -20.02
CA THR A 344 12.19 -10.00 -21.36
C THR A 344 10.80 -10.28 -21.90
N ASP A 345 10.35 -9.44 -22.86
CA ASP A 345 9.09 -9.65 -23.59
C ASP A 345 9.03 -11.05 -24.24
N ASP A 346 10.17 -11.58 -24.75
CA ASP A 346 10.26 -12.91 -25.36
C ASP A 346 9.96 -14.00 -24.35
N GLN A 347 10.55 -13.93 -23.16
CA GLN A 347 10.31 -14.90 -22.10
C GLN A 347 8.87 -14.85 -21.59
N PHE A 348 8.26 -13.66 -21.48
CA PHE A 348 6.84 -13.53 -21.16
C PHE A 348 5.98 -14.24 -22.20
N VAL A 349 6.19 -13.95 -23.50
CA VAL A 349 5.44 -14.57 -24.61
C VAL A 349 5.58 -16.09 -24.58
N GLU A 350 6.80 -16.61 -24.40
CA GLU A 350 7.06 -18.05 -24.32
C GLU A 350 6.32 -18.70 -23.14
N LEU A 351 6.36 -18.09 -21.94
CA LEU A 351 5.65 -18.58 -20.77
C LEU A 351 4.13 -18.61 -20.98
N LEU A 352 3.55 -17.54 -21.50
CA LEU A 352 2.11 -17.43 -21.74
C LEU A 352 1.65 -18.46 -22.79
N GLU A 353 2.41 -18.64 -23.89
CA GLU A 353 2.12 -19.64 -24.91
C GLU A 353 2.23 -21.07 -24.34
N ARG A 354 3.24 -21.36 -23.56
CA ARG A 354 3.44 -22.67 -22.91
C ARG A 354 2.29 -22.98 -21.95
N PHE A 355 1.80 -21.99 -21.20
CA PHE A 355 0.76 -22.20 -20.19
C PHE A 355 -0.63 -22.36 -20.78
N LYS A 356 -0.83 -22.00 -22.04
CA LYS A 356 -2.09 -22.19 -22.75
C LYS A 356 -2.64 -23.61 -22.73
N SER A 357 -1.74 -24.60 -22.66
CA SER A 357 -2.06 -26.03 -22.59
C SER A 357 -1.57 -26.72 -21.31
N LEU A 358 -1.14 -25.95 -20.31
CA LEU A 358 -0.63 -26.49 -19.05
C LEU A 358 -1.78 -26.77 -18.07
N GLU A 359 -1.79 -27.98 -17.51
CA GLU A 359 -2.56 -28.25 -16.32
C GLU A 359 -1.85 -27.65 -15.09
N PHE A 360 -2.58 -26.88 -14.30
CA PHE A 360 -2.06 -26.19 -13.13
C PHE A 360 -2.87 -26.55 -11.89
N ASP A 361 -2.15 -26.92 -10.82
CA ASP A 361 -2.70 -27.14 -9.48
C ASP A 361 -2.11 -26.11 -8.51
N SER A 362 -2.97 -25.31 -7.92
CA SER A 362 -2.57 -24.21 -7.01
C SER A 362 -2.30 -24.66 -5.57
N THR A 363 -2.26 -25.96 -5.27
CA THR A 363 -2.14 -26.48 -3.90
C THR A 363 -0.90 -25.94 -3.17
N ASP A 364 0.28 -25.98 -3.80
CA ASP A 364 1.51 -25.50 -3.18
C ASP A 364 1.51 -23.95 -3.04
N GLN A 365 0.90 -23.25 -3.99
CA GLN A 365 0.68 -21.81 -3.91
C GLN A 365 -0.21 -21.42 -2.71
N ILE A 366 -1.32 -22.13 -2.51
CA ILE A 366 -2.21 -21.90 -1.36
C ILE A 366 -1.49 -22.20 -0.03
N LYS A 367 -0.68 -23.25 0.03
CA LYS A 367 0.16 -23.54 1.22
C LYS A 367 1.13 -22.39 1.51
N PHE A 368 1.75 -21.83 0.47
CA PHE A 368 2.63 -20.69 0.60
C PHE A 368 1.88 -19.45 1.10
N ILE A 369 0.69 -19.16 0.56
CA ILE A 369 -0.10 -17.98 0.92
C ILE A 369 -0.60 -18.01 2.36
N LYS A 370 -0.83 -19.18 2.94
CA LYS A 370 -1.22 -19.34 4.36
C LYS A 370 -0.23 -18.68 5.33
N ARG A 371 1.02 -18.49 4.94
CA ARG A 371 2.02 -17.75 5.75
C ARG A 371 1.66 -16.28 5.98
N TYR A 372 0.78 -15.73 5.15
CA TYR A 372 0.25 -14.37 5.25
C TYR A 372 -1.21 -14.36 5.72
N SER A 373 -1.68 -15.40 6.45
CA SER A 373 -3.06 -15.42 6.96
C SER A 373 -3.23 -14.59 8.24
N TYR A 374 -4.43 -14.07 8.45
CA TYR A 374 -4.79 -13.39 9.69
C TYR A 374 -4.65 -14.31 10.90
N GLN A 375 -4.99 -15.59 10.75
CA GLN A 375 -4.89 -16.60 11.81
C GLN A 375 -3.45 -16.76 12.29
N ARG A 376 -2.50 -16.73 11.37
CA ARG A 376 -1.07 -16.76 11.70
C ARG A 376 -0.55 -15.44 12.28
N TRP A 377 -0.95 -14.32 11.68
CA TRP A 377 -0.35 -13.02 11.99
C TRP A 377 -0.96 -12.32 13.19
N ALA A 378 -2.20 -12.62 13.60
CA ALA A 378 -2.77 -11.98 14.78
C ALA A 378 -1.95 -12.21 16.07
N PRO A 379 -1.54 -13.44 16.44
CA PRO A 379 -0.68 -13.63 17.62
C PRO A 379 0.72 -13.02 17.44
N LEU A 380 1.34 -13.15 16.26
CA LEU A 380 2.66 -12.56 15.99
C LEU A 380 2.63 -11.03 16.06
N PHE A 381 1.56 -10.41 15.56
CA PHE A 381 1.37 -8.97 15.65
C PHE A 381 1.25 -8.50 17.10
N LYS A 382 0.53 -9.26 17.95
CA LYS A 382 0.45 -8.97 19.37
C LYS A 382 1.82 -9.02 20.05
N GLU A 383 2.62 -10.05 19.75
CA GLU A 383 3.97 -10.19 20.28
C GLU A 383 4.86 -9.02 19.84
N LEU A 384 4.86 -8.69 18.54
CA LEU A 384 5.62 -7.58 17.96
C LEU A 384 5.36 -6.24 18.66
N ILE A 385 4.09 -5.94 18.95
CA ILE A 385 3.74 -4.67 19.61
C ILE A 385 3.85 -4.69 21.14
N SER A 386 4.08 -5.87 21.76
CA SER A 386 4.22 -6.00 23.21
C SER A 386 5.67 -5.86 23.67
N ASN A 387 6.62 -6.13 22.79
CA ASN A 387 8.07 -5.99 23.00
C ASN A 387 8.52 -4.53 22.74
#